data_7d426728d09b1348ed3b3920a56d581e
#
_entry.id   7d426728d09b1348ed3b3920a56d581e
#
_cell.length_a   1.000
_cell.length_b   1.000
_cell.length_c   1.000
_cell.angle_alpha   90.00
_cell.angle_beta   90.00
_cell.angle_gamma   90.00
#
_symmetry.space_group_name_H-M   'P 1'
#
loop_
_entity.id
_entity.type
_entity.pdbx_description
1 polymer ?
#
loop_
_entity_poly.entity_id
_entity_poly.type
_entity_poly.pdbx_seq_one_letter_code
_entity_poly.pdbx_strand_id
1 'polypeptide(L)'
;PGIDIGRRHFPLNAAFQNGPNSGKDVFIPIDYVIGGEANIGKGWRMLVESLSVGRGISLPAVGVAAGKACARTTGAYARVRKQFNTSIGRFEGVEEALARIGGLAYMMESGRLLTLSGLDSGEKPSVVTAILKCFNTEFMRRVVNDSMDVHGGRGICMGPSNYIARAYQTLPVGITVEGANILTRSMIIFGQGAIRCHPYLVREMQAATMEDGDAAEFEFDRALRGHAEYFVANFCRAVIYGLSGSHAAPAPDLERIDTYYRRLAQLSAAFAVTADLALMILGGAFKRKEMMSGRFADAFSYMFYASAALRKFEADGQPRVDLPLVEWSVKYSLYQVQMALDEILRNFPLKWLGVLLRPLIFPLGLSLRPPNDMLCHRVASLLIRPGEARDRLTAGIYLSDDPQDITGCLEDALSRVIAAEPLERRLRHEQLEREGLEDPATWVARLRAAGQIDADEAELLLQSQAATRRVIMVDDFDTAELTSGGQPAKNSGSRKSTGSGRTAGSNKSASGAVAGSKKKAARARRSANNKKQAAGKTDTTTGGAASE
;
A
#
# COMPACT_ATOMS: atom_id res chain seq x y z
N PRO A 1 -21.54 -34.54 -16.10
CA PRO A 1 -21.77 -35.46 -14.98
C PRO A 1 -20.51 -35.52 -14.11
N GLY A 2 -20.68 -35.77 -12.78
CA GLY A 2 -19.55 -35.95 -11.86
C GLY A 2 -18.93 -34.67 -11.30
N ILE A 3 -19.35 -33.50 -11.74
CA ILE A 3 -18.88 -32.20 -11.20
C ILE A 3 -19.93 -31.66 -10.23
N ASP A 4 -19.49 -31.32 -9.04
CA ASP A 4 -20.27 -30.62 -8.01
C ASP A 4 -19.71 -29.20 -7.83
N ILE A 5 -20.59 -28.22 -8.02
CA ILE A 5 -20.30 -26.81 -7.81
C ILE A 5 -20.83 -26.44 -6.41
N GLY A 6 -19.94 -26.31 -5.45
CA GLY A 6 -20.27 -26.05 -4.06
C GLY A 6 -20.90 -24.67 -3.81
N ARG A 7 -21.26 -24.46 -2.56
CA ARG A 7 -21.84 -23.19 -2.11
C ARG A 7 -20.84 -22.04 -2.22
N ARG A 8 -21.35 -20.82 -2.42
CA ARG A 8 -20.53 -19.62 -2.55
C ARG A 8 -20.03 -19.14 -1.20
N HIS A 9 -18.79 -18.67 -1.18
CA HIS A 9 -18.25 -17.87 -0.09
C HIS A 9 -18.51 -16.38 -0.31
N PHE A 10 -18.46 -15.60 0.76
CA PHE A 10 -18.68 -14.16 0.72
C PHE A 10 -17.46 -13.43 1.30
N PRO A 11 -16.41 -13.22 0.50
CA PRO A 11 -15.14 -12.68 0.99
C PRO A 11 -15.21 -11.17 1.25
N LEU A 12 -15.35 -10.79 2.52
CA LEU A 12 -15.27 -9.41 3.01
C LEU A 12 -16.14 -8.40 2.22
N ASN A 13 -17.40 -8.77 1.93
CA ASN A 13 -18.30 -7.94 1.11
C ASN A 13 -17.80 -7.66 -0.32
N ALA A 14 -16.77 -8.35 -0.79
CA ALA A 14 -16.32 -8.20 -2.16
C ALA A 14 -17.34 -8.76 -3.15
N ALA A 15 -17.59 -8.02 -4.22
CA ALA A 15 -18.57 -8.36 -5.25
C ALA A 15 -18.05 -9.41 -6.24
N PHE A 16 -17.31 -10.41 -5.77
CA PHE A 16 -16.90 -11.54 -6.59
C PHE A 16 -17.32 -12.86 -5.93
N GLN A 17 -17.64 -13.81 -6.77
CA GLN A 17 -18.08 -15.12 -6.31
C GLN A 17 -16.93 -16.10 -6.32
N ASN A 18 -16.71 -16.79 -5.21
CA ASN A 18 -15.87 -17.96 -5.15
C ASN A 18 -16.55 -19.07 -4.36
N GLY A 19 -16.09 -20.30 -4.54
CA GLY A 19 -16.62 -21.47 -3.85
C GLY A 19 -15.84 -22.71 -4.27
N PRO A 20 -15.91 -23.80 -3.49
CA PRO A 20 -15.25 -25.04 -3.84
C PRO A 20 -15.94 -25.70 -5.03
N ASN A 21 -15.15 -26.35 -5.87
CA ASN A 21 -15.63 -27.28 -6.89
C ASN A 21 -14.99 -28.63 -6.63
N SER A 22 -15.73 -29.69 -6.83
CA SER A 22 -15.23 -31.06 -6.74
C SER A 22 -15.69 -31.89 -7.94
N GLY A 23 -14.99 -32.98 -8.21
CA GLY A 23 -15.32 -33.89 -9.28
C GLY A 23 -15.04 -35.32 -8.85
N LYS A 24 -15.97 -36.24 -9.22
CA LYS A 24 -15.79 -37.66 -9.03
C LYS A 24 -16.15 -38.40 -10.33
N ASP A 25 -15.24 -39.23 -10.80
CA ASP A 25 -15.41 -40.00 -12.03
C ASP A 25 -15.81 -39.14 -13.24
N VAL A 26 -15.18 -37.97 -13.39
CA VAL A 26 -15.44 -37.04 -14.47
C VAL A 26 -14.65 -37.48 -15.71
N PHE A 27 -15.38 -37.82 -16.79
CA PHE A 27 -14.76 -38.09 -18.08
C PHE A 27 -14.35 -36.77 -18.74
N ILE A 28 -13.07 -36.68 -19.15
CA ILE A 28 -12.50 -35.53 -19.88
C ILE A 28 -11.83 -36.08 -21.15
N PRO A 29 -12.25 -35.64 -22.36
CA PRO A 29 -11.52 -35.98 -23.59
C PRO A 29 -10.07 -35.55 -23.52
N ILE A 30 -9.17 -36.34 -24.13
CA ILE A 30 -7.72 -36.04 -24.14
C ILE A 30 -7.41 -34.69 -24.80
N ASP A 31 -8.23 -34.29 -25.78
CA ASP A 31 -8.11 -33.00 -26.48
C ASP A 31 -8.33 -31.79 -25.59
N TYR A 32 -8.91 -31.99 -24.38
CA TYR A 32 -9.12 -30.91 -23.39
C TYR A 32 -7.87 -30.65 -22.53
N VAL A 33 -6.81 -31.45 -22.72
CA VAL A 33 -5.52 -31.16 -22.05
C VAL A 33 -4.97 -29.84 -22.57
N ILE A 34 -4.78 -28.90 -21.68
CA ILE A 34 -4.25 -27.56 -22.02
C ILE A 34 -2.84 -27.74 -22.62
N GLY A 35 -2.65 -27.23 -23.84
CA GLY A 35 -1.42 -27.36 -24.59
C GLY A 35 -1.24 -28.70 -25.30
N GLY A 36 -2.28 -29.57 -25.31
CA GLY A 36 -2.29 -30.86 -26.00
C GLY A 36 -1.61 -31.99 -25.23
N GLU A 37 -1.70 -33.20 -25.78
CA GLU A 37 -1.23 -34.45 -25.15
C GLU A 37 0.27 -34.41 -24.78
N ALA A 38 1.11 -33.77 -25.58
CA ALA A 38 2.56 -33.61 -25.33
C ALA A 38 2.87 -32.82 -24.05
N ASN A 39 1.88 -32.17 -23.44
CA ASN A 39 2.00 -31.38 -22.19
C ASN A 39 1.45 -32.09 -20.96
N ILE A 40 1.04 -33.35 -21.08
CA ILE A 40 0.65 -34.19 -19.95
C ILE A 40 1.83 -34.24 -18.96
N GLY A 41 1.54 -34.00 -17.67
CA GLY A 41 2.56 -33.93 -16.61
C GLY A 41 3.27 -32.57 -16.47
N LYS A 42 3.11 -31.63 -17.43
CA LYS A 42 3.76 -30.29 -17.39
C LYS A 42 2.84 -29.19 -16.82
N GLY A 43 1.65 -29.53 -16.34
CA GLY A 43 0.61 -28.57 -15.91
C GLY A 43 1.08 -27.59 -14.83
N TRP A 44 1.89 -28.05 -13.88
CA TRP A 44 2.45 -27.17 -12.84
C TRP A 44 3.35 -26.06 -13.43
N ARG A 45 4.22 -26.43 -14.35
CA ARG A 45 5.09 -25.47 -15.04
C ARG A 45 4.28 -24.44 -15.81
N MET A 46 3.31 -24.90 -16.60
CA MET A 46 2.43 -24.03 -17.40
C MET A 46 1.62 -23.08 -16.51
N LEU A 47 1.08 -23.57 -15.39
CA LEU A 47 0.35 -22.76 -14.43
C LEU A 47 1.23 -21.65 -13.84
N VAL A 48 2.44 -22.00 -13.38
CA VAL A 48 3.36 -21.03 -12.78
C VAL A 48 3.80 -19.98 -13.78
N GLU A 49 4.11 -20.36 -15.01
CA GLU A 49 4.51 -19.45 -16.09
C GLU A 49 3.38 -18.46 -16.43
N SER A 50 2.16 -18.93 -16.60
CA SER A 50 1.00 -18.09 -16.92
C SER A 50 0.62 -17.16 -15.76
N LEU A 51 0.55 -17.68 -14.52
CA LEU A 51 0.21 -16.88 -13.34
C LEU A 51 1.28 -15.85 -13.00
N SER A 52 2.55 -16.08 -13.35
CA SER A 52 3.62 -15.12 -13.07
C SER A 52 3.44 -13.81 -13.84
N VAL A 53 2.95 -13.87 -15.07
CA VAL A 53 2.64 -12.68 -15.88
C VAL A 53 1.44 -11.93 -15.29
N GLY A 54 0.31 -12.62 -15.07
CA GLY A 54 -0.88 -12.02 -14.47
C GLY A 54 -0.63 -11.37 -13.10
N ARG A 55 0.22 -12.02 -12.29
CA ARG A 55 0.66 -11.49 -10.99
C ARG A 55 1.37 -10.13 -11.11
N GLY A 56 2.12 -9.92 -12.19
CA GLY A 56 2.80 -8.65 -12.46
C GLY A 56 1.90 -7.53 -12.97
N ILE A 57 0.68 -7.85 -13.43
CA ILE A 57 -0.22 -6.92 -14.10
C ILE A 57 -1.43 -6.58 -13.21
N SER A 58 -2.27 -7.58 -12.90
CA SER A 58 -3.63 -7.35 -12.36
C SER A 58 -3.61 -6.75 -10.96
N LEU A 59 -3.04 -7.45 -9.98
CA LEU A 59 -3.02 -6.97 -8.59
C LEU A 59 -2.15 -5.73 -8.38
N PRO A 60 -0.97 -5.60 -9.02
CA PRO A 60 -0.22 -4.35 -8.98
C PRO A 60 -1.01 -3.17 -9.55
N ALA A 61 -1.78 -3.35 -10.63
CA ALA A 61 -2.62 -2.30 -11.20
C ALA A 61 -3.74 -1.87 -10.23
N VAL A 62 -4.37 -2.82 -9.52
CA VAL A 62 -5.35 -2.50 -8.47
C VAL A 62 -4.71 -1.66 -7.36
N GLY A 63 -3.50 -2.03 -6.92
CA GLY A 63 -2.75 -1.25 -5.92
C GLY A 63 -2.46 0.17 -6.39
N VAL A 64 -2.02 0.33 -7.64
CA VAL A 64 -1.77 1.65 -8.25
C VAL A 64 -3.05 2.46 -8.38
N ALA A 65 -4.14 1.86 -8.86
CA ALA A 65 -5.42 2.54 -9.00
C ALA A 65 -5.93 3.07 -7.64
N ALA A 66 -5.84 2.23 -6.60
CA ALA A 66 -6.16 2.66 -5.23
C ALA A 66 -5.26 3.79 -4.75
N GLY A 67 -3.93 3.70 -4.98
CA GLY A 67 -2.97 4.74 -4.62
C GLY A 67 -3.28 6.08 -5.28
N LYS A 68 -3.53 6.07 -6.58
CA LYS A 68 -3.89 7.28 -7.37
C LYS A 68 -5.23 7.85 -6.91
N ALA A 69 -6.26 7.01 -6.74
CA ALA A 69 -7.57 7.43 -6.26
C ALA A 69 -7.48 8.06 -4.87
N CYS A 70 -6.76 7.43 -3.93
CA CYS A 70 -6.52 7.99 -2.60
C CYS A 70 -5.76 9.31 -2.65
N ALA A 71 -4.70 9.42 -3.46
CA ALA A 71 -3.96 10.67 -3.62
C ALA A 71 -4.88 11.80 -4.11
N ARG A 72 -5.72 11.52 -5.11
CA ARG A 72 -6.64 12.50 -5.69
C ARG A 72 -7.74 12.92 -4.72
N THR A 73 -8.46 11.93 -4.18
CA THR A 73 -9.65 12.18 -3.35
C THR A 73 -9.30 12.66 -1.96
N THR A 74 -8.28 12.05 -1.30
CA THR A 74 -7.87 12.47 0.05
C THR A 74 -7.22 13.85 0.03
N GLY A 75 -6.43 14.17 -1.00
CA GLY A 75 -5.87 15.51 -1.18
C GLY A 75 -6.97 16.57 -1.30
N ALA A 76 -7.97 16.34 -2.15
CA ALA A 76 -9.11 17.24 -2.31
C ALA A 76 -9.92 17.37 -1.00
N TYR A 77 -10.25 16.23 -0.37
CA TYR A 77 -10.97 16.22 0.90
C TYR A 77 -10.22 16.98 2.00
N ALA A 78 -8.93 16.73 2.15
CA ALA A 78 -8.09 17.39 3.15
C ALA A 78 -8.00 18.91 2.94
N ARG A 79 -8.11 19.38 1.69
CA ARG A 79 -8.19 20.81 1.36
C ARG A 79 -9.54 21.41 1.69
N VAL A 80 -10.62 20.71 1.36
CA VAL A 80 -12.01 21.18 1.51
C VAL A 80 -12.44 21.16 2.97
N ARG A 81 -12.12 20.09 3.71
CA ARG A 81 -12.48 19.96 5.14
C ARG A 81 -11.70 20.95 5.98
N LYS A 82 -12.41 21.74 6.77
CA LYS A 82 -11.82 22.69 7.73
C LYS A 82 -12.12 22.26 9.17
N GLN A 83 -11.15 22.44 10.05
CA GLN A 83 -11.27 22.39 11.50
C GLN A 83 -10.47 23.57 12.07
N PHE A 84 -10.94 24.18 13.15
CA PHE A 84 -10.32 25.39 13.71
C PHE A 84 -10.09 26.48 12.65
N ASN A 85 -11.05 26.66 11.75
CA ASN A 85 -11.01 27.59 10.62
C ASN A 85 -9.84 27.36 9.63
N THR A 86 -9.20 26.19 9.68
CA THR A 86 -8.06 25.82 8.83
C THR A 86 -8.36 24.52 8.09
N SER A 87 -7.94 24.44 6.81
CA SER A 87 -7.96 23.20 6.05
C SER A 87 -7.17 22.11 6.80
N ILE A 88 -7.77 20.93 6.98
CA ILE A 88 -7.10 19.85 7.72
C ILE A 88 -5.80 19.38 7.03
N GLY A 89 -5.70 19.54 5.71
CA GLY A 89 -4.50 19.24 4.95
C GLY A 89 -3.29 20.13 5.24
N ARG A 90 -3.44 21.09 6.16
CA ARG A 90 -2.35 21.95 6.65
C ARG A 90 -1.90 21.59 8.07
N PHE A 91 -2.49 20.57 8.68
CA PHE A 91 -1.99 20.05 9.95
C PHE A 91 -0.85 19.05 9.69
N GLU A 92 0.27 19.22 10.34
CA GLU A 92 1.47 18.40 10.13
C GLU A 92 1.20 16.89 10.21
N GLY A 93 0.35 16.45 11.15
CA GLY A 93 -0.05 15.04 11.26
C GLY A 93 -0.84 14.54 10.04
N VAL A 94 -1.62 15.40 9.38
CA VAL A 94 -2.32 15.08 8.13
C VAL A 94 -1.35 15.16 6.94
N GLU A 95 -0.43 16.13 6.94
CA GLU A 95 0.60 16.25 5.90
C GLU A 95 1.50 15.01 5.84
N GLU A 96 1.85 14.42 6.99
CA GLU A 96 2.60 13.16 7.04
C GLU A 96 1.85 12.02 6.34
N ALA A 97 0.55 11.86 6.59
CA ALA A 97 -0.29 10.87 5.93
C ALA A 97 -0.41 11.14 4.42
N LEU A 98 -0.64 12.39 4.01
CA LEU A 98 -0.71 12.80 2.61
C LEU A 98 0.62 12.57 1.89
N ALA A 99 1.75 12.84 2.54
CA ALA A 99 3.08 12.59 1.97
C ALA A 99 3.31 11.09 1.72
N ARG A 100 2.90 10.23 2.66
CA ARG A 100 2.95 8.76 2.47
C ARG A 100 2.06 8.33 1.32
N ILE A 101 0.83 8.84 1.23
CA ILE A 101 -0.09 8.56 0.12
C ILE A 101 0.55 8.93 -1.22
N GLY A 102 1.06 10.16 -1.36
CA GLY A 102 1.66 10.64 -2.60
C GLY A 102 2.93 9.88 -2.99
N GLY A 103 3.84 9.70 -2.03
CA GLY A 103 5.10 8.99 -2.26
C GLY A 103 4.91 7.52 -2.61
N LEU A 104 4.04 6.80 -1.88
CA LEU A 104 3.74 5.39 -2.18
C LEU A 104 2.98 5.23 -3.51
N ALA A 105 2.05 6.15 -3.85
CA ALA A 105 1.39 6.14 -5.15
C ALA A 105 2.40 6.31 -6.30
N TYR A 106 3.37 7.23 -6.15
CA TYR A 106 4.45 7.41 -7.12
C TYR A 106 5.33 6.16 -7.25
N MET A 107 5.72 5.53 -6.13
CA MET A 107 6.50 4.29 -6.11
C MET A 107 5.77 3.15 -6.82
N MET A 108 4.50 2.92 -6.47
CA MET A 108 3.69 1.85 -7.06
C MET A 108 3.58 2.00 -8.58
N GLU A 109 3.30 3.21 -9.07
CA GLU A 109 3.21 3.48 -10.50
C GLU A 109 4.56 3.33 -11.20
N SER A 110 5.64 3.80 -10.58
CA SER A 110 6.99 3.66 -11.14
C SER A 110 7.38 2.19 -11.32
N GLY A 111 7.14 1.38 -10.30
CA GLY A 111 7.40 -0.06 -10.36
C GLY A 111 6.56 -0.77 -11.41
N ARG A 112 5.26 -0.41 -11.51
CA ARG A 112 4.34 -0.96 -12.52
C ARG A 112 4.82 -0.64 -13.94
N LEU A 113 5.11 0.61 -14.23
CA LEU A 113 5.54 1.06 -15.56
C LEU A 113 6.84 0.38 -15.99
N LEU A 114 7.84 0.33 -15.10
CA LEU A 114 9.11 -0.34 -15.41
C LEU A 114 8.91 -1.82 -15.72
N THR A 115 8.05 -2.50 -14.96
CA THR A 115 7.79 -3.93 -15.19
C THR A 115 7.01 -4.18 -16.47
N LEU A 116 5.99 -3.36 -16.76
CA LEU A 116 5.24 -3.48 -18.02
C LEU A 116 6.12 -3.23 -19.23
N SER A 117 7.01 -2.25 -19.17
CA SER A 117 8.01 -2.01 -20.23
C SER A 117 8.90 -3.23 -20.48
N GLY A 118 9.34 -3.93 -19.42
CA GLY A 118 10.07 -5.17 -19.55
C GLY A 118 9.23 -6.29 -20.18
N LEU A 119 7.97 -6.44 -19.75
CA LEU A 119 7.06 -7.43 -20.32
C LEU A 119 6.77 -7.16 -21.80
N ASP A 120 6.56 -5.91 -22.20
CA ASP A 120 6.33 -5.48 -23.57
C ASP A 120 7.57 -5.73 -24.45
N SER A 121 8.77 -5.70 -23.86
CA SER A 121 10.04 -6.06 -24.51
C SER A 121 10.27 -7.58 -24.59
N GLY A 122 9.32 -8.40 -24.14
CA GLY A 122 9.40 -9.86 -24.18
C GLY A 122 10.10 -10.51 -22.99
N GLU A 123 10.54 -9.72 -22.01
CA GLU A 123 11.16 -10.23 -20.79
C GLU A 123 10.15 -11.01 -19.92
N LYS A 124 10.66 -11.97 -19.13
CA LYS A 124 9.85 -12.77 -18.20
C LYS A 124 10.32 -12.58 -16.76
N PRO A 125 10.13 -11.39 -16.17
CA PRO A 125 10.72 -11.01 -14.90
C PRO A 125 9.96 -11.62 -13.69
N SER A 126 10.05 -12.93 -13.50
CA SER A 126 9.26 -13.67 -12.49
C SER A 126 9.47 -13.18 -11.05
N VAL A 127 10.66 -12.69 -10.72
CA VAL A 127 10.96 -12.13 -9.38
C VAL A 127 10.37 -10.73 -9.23
N VAL A 128 10.51 -9.88 -10.25
CA VAL A 128 9.98 -8.51 -10.25
C VAL A 128 8.46 -8.52 -10.19
N THR A 129 7.78 -9.44 -10.90
CA THR A 129 6.32 -9.59 -10.81
C THR A 129 5.87 -9.99 -9.40
N ALA A 130 6.66 -10.81 -8.70
CA ALA A 130 6.40 -11.17 -7.31
C ALA A 130 6.62 -9.97 -6.35
N ILE A 131 7.67 -9.16 -6.58
CA ILE A 131 7.89 -7.90 -5.84
C ILE A 131 6.69 -6.99 -6.00
N LEU A 132 6.27 -6.73 -7.23
CA LEU A 132 5.13 -5.83 -7.50
C LEU A 132 3.85 -6.30 -6.80
N LYS A 133 3.50 -7.59 -6.94
CA LYS A 133 2.30 -8.13 -6.29
C LYS A 133 2.35 -7.93 -4.77
N CYS A 134 3.45 -8.32 -4.16
CA CYS A 134 3.61 -8.25 -2.71
C CYS A 134 3.58 -6.79 -2.21
N PHE A 135 4.45 -5.95 -2.76
CA PHE A 135 4.65 -4.60 -2.25
C PHE A 135 3.55 -3.64 -2.67
N ASN A 136 3.04 -3.70 -3.91
CA ASN A 136 1.93 -2.83 -4.31
C ASN A 136 0.66 -3.11 -3.49
N THR A 137 0.39 -4.37 -3.12
CA THR A 137 -0.76 -4.68 -2.26
C THR A 137 -0.54 -4.25 -0.80
N GLU A 138 0.69 -4.31 -0.28
CA GLU A 138 1.01 -3.78 1.06
C GLU A 138 1.01 -2.23 1.06
N PHE A 139 1.52 -1.59 0.02
CA PHE A 139 1.45 -0.13 -0.12
C PHE A 139 0.00 0.34 -0.28
N MET A 140 -0.83 -0.38 -1.05
CA MET A 140 -2.26 -0.14 -1.15
C MET A 140 -2.91 -0.18 0.24
N ARG A 141 -2.60 -1.19 1.08
CA ARG A 141 -3.09 -1.27 2.46
C ARG A 141 -2.76 -0.01 3.25
N ARG A 142 -1.51 0.44 3.19
CA ARG A 142 -1.06 1.65 3.91
C ARG A 142 -1.77 2.90 3.41
N VAL A 143 -1.82 3.10 2.09
CA VAL A 143 -2.43 4.29 1.49
C VAL A 143 -3.93 4.37 1.79
N VAL A 144 -4.65 3.25 1.70
CA VAL A 144 -6.09 3.22 2.01
C VAL A 144 -6.33 3.46 3.51
N ASN A 145 -5.50 2.89 4.40
CA ASN A 145 -5.60 3.17 5.84
C ASN A 145 -5.36 4.65 6.13
N ASP A 146 -4.27 5.24 5.60
CA ASP A 146 -4.00 6.67 5.76
C ASP A 146 -5.18 7.52 5.24
N SER A 147 -5.79 7.11 4.12
CA SER A 147 -6.97 7.79 3.56
C SER A 147 -8.19 7.68 4.48
N MET A 148 -8.44 6.50 5.06
CA MET A 148 -9.51 6.30 6.05
C MET A 148 -9.31 7.21 7.26
N ASP A 149 -8.10 7.29 7.78
CA ASP A 149 -7.75 8.11 8.95
C ASP A 149 -7.96 9.60 8.67
N VAL A 150 -7.52 10.10 7.50
CA VAL A 150 -7.73 11.51 7.10
C VAL A 150 -9.21 11.85 6.91
N HIS A 151 -10.01 10.92 6.39
CA HIS A 151 -11.46 11.12 6.21
C HIS A 151 -12.24 10.98 7.52
N GLY A 152 -11.75 10.22 8.49
CA GLY A 152 -12.42 9.97 9.76
C GLY A 152 -13.82 9.39 9.56
N GLY A 153 -14.84 9.99 10.20
CA GLY A 153 -16.23 9.53 10.12
C GLY A 153 -16.75 9.41 8.67
N ARG A 154 -16.31 10.29 7.78
CA ARG A 154 -16.69 10.25 6.35
C ARG A 154 -16.19 8.97 5.67
N GLY A 155 -15.02 8.44 6.06
CA GLY A 155 -14.49 7.17 5.57
C GLY A 155 -15.22 5.95 6.16
N ILE A 156 -15.73 6.05 7.38
CA ILE A 156 -16.33 4.93 8.13
C ILE A 156 -17.83 4.76 7.80
N CYS A 157 -18.59 5.85 7.69
CA CYS A 157 -20.02 5.79 7.43
C CYS A 157 -20.26 5.25 6.01
N MET A 158 -20.84 4.06 5.94
CA MET A 158 -21.16 3.40 4.66
C MET A 158 -22.37 4.05 4.00
N GLY A 159 -22.38 3.99 2.68
CA GLY A 159 -23.48 4.48 1.85
C GLY A 159 -23.04 4.70 0.40
N PRO A 160 -23.94 5.14 -0.47
CA PRO A 160 -23.65 5.40 -1.88
C PRO A 160 -22.53 6.42 -2.10
N SER A 161 -22.41 7.41 -1.22
CA SER A 161 -21.40 8.47 -1.35
C SER A 161 -20.03 8.11 -0.78
N ASN A 162 -19.88 6.97 -0.07
CA ASN A 162 -18.60 6.52 0.45
C ASN A 162 -17.76 5.81 -0.62
N TYR A 163 -16.64 6.39 -1.00
CA TYR A 163 -15.75 5.90 -2.07
C TYR A 163 -14.51 5.15 -1.55
N ILE A 164 -14.27 5.08 -0.23
CA ILE A 164 -13.06 4.47 0.34
C ILE A 164 -13.34 3.15 1.05
N ALA A 165 -14.44 3.06 1.81
CA ALA A 165 -14.68 1.93 2.71
C ALA A 165 -14.74 0.57 2.00
N ARG A 166 -15.25 0.50 0.77
CA ARG A 166 -15.25 -0.74 -0.01
C ARG A 166 -13.84 -1.18 -0.41
N ALA A 167 -12.97 -0.24 -0.78
CA ALA A 167 -11.56 -0.54 -1.01
C ALA A 167 -10.90 -1.07 0.27
N TYR A 168 -11.15 -0.42 1.41
CA TYR A 168 -10.66 -0.87 2.71
C TYR A 168 -11.10 -2.31 3.05
N GLN A 169 -12.37 -2.65 2.85
CA GLN A 169 -12.88 -4.00 3.11
C GLN A 169 -12.24 -5.07 2.23
N THR A 170 -11.92 -4.75 0.98
CA THR A 170 -11.40 -5.73 0.01
C THR A 170 -9.87 -5.90 0.05
N LEU A 171 -9.14 -5.04 0.76
CA LEU A 171 -7.66 -5.09 0.86
C LEU A 171 -7.09 -6.49 1.14
N PRO A 172 -7.60 -7.24 2.16
CA PRO A 172 -7.04 -8.55 2.50
C PRO A 172 -7.14 -9.57 1.37
N VAL A 173 -8.09 -9.41 0.45
CA VAL A 173 -8.21 -10.30 -0.73
C VAL A 173 -6.96 -10.21 -1.59
N GLY A 174 -6.55 -8.99 -1.98
CA GLY A 174 -5.35 -8.78 -2.79
C GLY A 174 -4.06 -9.27 -2.13
N ILE A 175 -4.00 -9.25 -0.80
CA ILE A 175 -2.84 -9.74 -0.03
C ILE A 175 -2.78 -11.27 -0.01
N THR A 176 -3.95 -11.93 -0.05
CA THR A 176 -4.08 -13.38 0.10
C THR A 176 -3.97 -14.12 -1.24
N VAL A 177 -4.63 -13.63 -2.29
CA VAL A 177 -4.70 -14.31 -3.59
C VAL A 177 -3.40 -14.18 -4.38
N GLU A 178 -3.22 -15.02 -5.41
CA GLU A 178 -2.03 -15.09 -6.29
C GLU A 178 -0.70 -15.28 -5.52
N GLY A 179 -0.76 -16.01 -4.42
CA GLY A 179 0.33 -16.22 -3.49
C GLY A 179 0.30 -15.21 -2.33
N ALA A 180 0.04 -15.72 -1.13
CA ALA A 180 0.00 -14.89 0.08
C ALA A 180 1.29 -14.09 0.23
N ASN A 181 1.18 -12.81 0.63
CA ASN A 181 2.34 -11.92 0.72
C ASN A 181 3.42 -12.44 1.67
N ILE A 182 3.05 -13.11 2.76
CA ILE A 182 4.01 -13.72 3.69
C ILE A 182 4.89 -14.73 2.95
N LEU A 183 4.29 -15.63 2.17
CA LEU A 183 5.01 -16.61 1.37
C LEU A 183 5.82 -15.94 0.25
N THR A 184 5.24 -14.98 -0.43
CA THR A 184 5.90 -14.28 -1.54
C THR A 184 7.15 -13.56 -1.05
N ARG A 185 7.06 -12.84 0.06
CA ARG A 185 8.20 -12.13 0.65
C ARG A 185 9.28 -13.07 1.15
N SER A 186 8.92 -14.14 1.88
CA SER A 186 9.90 -15.00 2.55
C SER A 186 10.52 -16.03 1.63
N MET A 187 9.81 -16.52 0.61
CA MET A 187 10.26 -17.63 -0.24
C MET A 187 10.44 -17.29 -1.70
N ILE A 188 9.53 -16.50 -2.29
CA ILE A 188 9.51 -16.33 -3.75
C ILE A 188 10.52 -15.26 -4.17
N ILE A 189 10.52 -14.07 -3.56
CA ILE A 189 11.33 -12.93 -3.99
C ILE A 189 12.81 -13.23 -3.85
N PHE A 190 13.27 -13.66 -2.68
CA PHE A 190 14.69 -13.92 -2.49
C PHE A 190 15.02 -15.42 -2.36
N GLY A 191 14.23 -16.21 -1.65
CA GLY A 191 14.51 -17.63 -1.47
C GLY A 191 14.62 -18.43 -2.78
N GLN A 192 13.80 -18.09 -3.78
CA GLN A 192 13.89 -18.63 -5.14
C GLN A 192 14.59 -17.65 -6.10
N GLY A 193 14.38 -16.35 -5.89
CA GLY A 193 14.92 -15.29 -6.75
C GLY A 193 16.42 -15.17 -6.68
N ALA A 194 17.04 -15.39 -5.52
CA ALA A 194 18.48 -15.31 -5.34
C ALA A 194 19.22 -16.24 -6.33
N ILE A 195 18.77 -17.49 -6.46
CA ILE A 195 19.38 -18.44 -7.40
C ILE A 195 19.17 -17.98 -8.85
N ARG A 196 17.96 -17.50 -9.19
CA ARG A 196 17.59 -17.15 -10.57
C ARG A 196 18.22 -15.84 -11.06
N CYS A 197 18.41 -14.88 -10.17
CA CYS A 197 18.94 -13.55 -10.50
C CYS A 197 20.45 -13.44 -10.28
N HIS A 198 21.08 -14.40 -9.61
CA HIS A 198 22.52 -14.39 -9.40
C HIS A 198 23.25 -14.71 -10.71
N PRO A 199 24.31 -13.95 -11.09
CA PRO A 199 24.98 -14.13 -12.38
C PRO A 199 25.60 -15.51 -12.60
N TYR A 200 26.00 -16.20 -11.54
CA TYR A 200 26.79 -17.43 -11.60
C TYR A 200 26.11 -18.66 -10.99
N LEU A 201 25.29 -18.53 -9.93
CA LEU A 201 24.72 -19.69 -9.23
C LEU A 201 23.95 -20.66 -10.13
N VAL A 202 23.16 -20.16 -11.08
CA VAL A 202 22.44 -21.04 -12.02
C VAL A 202 23.41 -21.79 -12.91
N ARG A 203 24.50 -21.17 -13.37
CA ARG A 203 25.53 -21.79 -14.22
C ARG A 203 26.29 -22.86 -13.44
N GLU A 204 26.68 -22.59 -12.19
CA GLU A 204 27.33 -23.59 -11.32
C GLU A 204 26.41 -24.79 -11.08
N MET A 205 25.14 -24.57 -10.80
CA MET A 205 24.17 -25.66 -10.64
C MET A 205 23.93 -26.46 -11.91
N GLN A 206 23.86 -25.81 -13.08
CA GLN A 206 23.70 -26.47 -14.35
C GLN A 206 24.93 -27.29 -14.70
N ALA A 207 26.12 -26.75 -14.54
CA ALA A 207 27.37 -27.47 -14.73
C ALA A 207 27.48 -28.74 -13.86
N ALA A 208 27.10 -28.61 -12.57
CA ALA A 208 27.10 -29.74 -11.64
C ALA A 208 26.11 -30.88 -12.00
N THR A 209 25.17 -30.65 -12.94
CA THR A 209 24.18 -31.64 -13.40
C THR A 209 24.39 -32.09 -14.82
N MET A 210 25.48 -31.68 -15.48
CA MET A 210 25.83 -32.14 -16.82
C MET A 210 26.31 -33.60 -16.79
N GLU A 211 25.94 -34.37 -17.84
CA GLU A 211 26.32 -35.78 -17.96
C GLU A 211 27.77 -35.96 -18.46
N ASP A 212 28.25 -35.01 -19.25
CA ASP A 212 29.64 -35.00 -19.74
C ASP A 212 30.56 -34.43 -18.65
N GLY A 213 31.39 -35.28 -18.05
CA GLY A 213 32.25 -34.94 -16.92
C GLY A 213 33.28 -33.85 -17.23
N ASP A 214 33.95 -33.93 -18.39
CA ASP A 214 34.99 -32.97 -18.77
C ASP A 214 34.40 -31.60 -19.10
N ALA A 215 33.25 -31.57 -19.78
CA ALA A 215 32.51 -30.34 -20.03
C ALA A 215 31.92 -29.76 -18.76
N ALA A 216 31.42 -30.59 -17.83
CA ALA A 216 30.91 -30.21 -16.55
C ALA A 216 31.98 -29.51 -15.70
N GLU A 217 33.17 -30.10 -15.58
CA GLU A 217 34.31 -29.55 -14.85
C GLU A 217 34.74 -28.20 -15.44
N PHE A 218 34.88 -28.10 -16.75
CA PHE A 218 35.27 -26.86 -17.42
C PHE A 218 34.27 -25.71 -17.20
N GLU A 219 32.97 -25.97 -17.37
CA GLU A 219 31.94 -24.96 -17.20
C GLU A 219 31.76 -24.58 -15.71
N PHE A 220 31.92 -25.55 -14.78
CA PHE A 220 31.89 -25.28 -13.34
C PHE A 220 33.05 -24.40 -12.92
N ASP A 221 34.27 -24.73 -13.29
CA ASP A 221 35.47 -23.94 -12.97
C ASP A 221 35.39 -22.53 -13.53
N ARG A 222 34.87 -22.39 -14.74
CA ARG A 222 34.66 -21.10 -15.40
C ARG A 222 33.64 -20.24 -14.61
N ALA A 223 32.51 -20.86 -14.22
CA ALA A 223 31.47 -20.19 -13.46
C ALA A 223 31.98 -19.79 -12.06
N LEU A 224 32.68 -20.71 -11.36
CA LEU A 224 33.22 -20.47 -10.04
C LEU A 224 34.28 -19.34 -10.01
N ARG A 225 35.17 -19.31 -11.03
CA ARG A 225 36.14 -18.23 -11.15
C ARG A 225 35.47 -16.88 -11.35
N GLY A 226 34.50 -16.81 -12.28
CA GLY A 226 33.74 -15.59 -12.49
C GLY A 226 32.95 -15.15 -11.25
N HIS A 227 32.44 -16.10 -10.47
CA HIS A 227 31.76 -15.82 -9.18
C HIS A 227 32.74 -15.23 -8.16
N ALA A 228 33.92 -15.80 -8.03
CA ALA A 228 34.96 -15.28 -7.11
C ALA A 228 35.39 -13.85 -7.50
N GLU A 229 35.59 -13.59 -8.80
CA GLU A 229 35.90 -12.25 -9.31
C GLU A 229 34.76 -11.25 -9.02
N TYR A 230 33.51 -11.66 -9.24
CA TYR A 230 32.33 -10.87 -8.95
C TYR A 230 32.20 -10.53 -7.47
N PHE A 231 32.41 -11.51 -6.58
CA PHE A 231 32.41 -11.32 -5.13
C PHE A 231 33.47 -10.31 -4.69
N VAL A 232 34.73 -10.50 -5.13
CA VAL A 232 35.85 -9.59 -4.78
C VAL A 232 35.58 -8.18 -5.28
N ALA A 233 35.10 -8.04 -6.52
CA ALA A 233 34.76 -6.74 -7.10
C ALA A 233 33.67 -6.03 -6.29
N ASN A 234 32.60 -6.73 -5.91
CA ASN A 234 31.53 -6.14 -5.10
C ASN A 234 31.98 -5.83 -3.67
N PHE A 235 32.84 -6.66 -3.07
CA PHE A 235 33.45 -6.37 -1.78
C PHE A 235 34.26 -5.08 -1.81
N CYS A 236 35.14 -4.93 -2.80
CA CYS A 236 35.91 -3.70 -2.98
C CYS A 236 35.00 -2.48 -3.19
N ARG A 237 33.96 -2.61 -4.04
CA ARG A 237 32.99 -1.54 -4.25
C ARG A 237 32.25 -1.17 -2.97
N ALA A 238 31.78 -2.15 -2.20
CA ALA A 238 31.06 -1.92 -0.95
C ALA A 238 31.91 -1.13 0.05
N VAL A 239 33.20 -1.47 0.19
CA VAL A 239 34.14 -0.78 1.08
C VAL A 239 34.46 0.63 0.56
N ILE A 240 34.84 0.76 -0.73
CA ILE A 240 35.23 2.06 -1.31
C ILE A 240 34.05 3.03 -1.31
N TYR A 241 32.89 2.58 -1.75
CA TYR A 241 31.69 3.43 -1.76
C TYR A 241 31.20 3.75 -0.35
N GLY A 242 31.35 2.82 0.59
CA GLY A 242 31.06 3.05 2.00
C GLY A 242 31.96 4.14 2.61
N LEU A 243 33.28 4.00 2.48
CA LEU A 243 34.28 4.94 3.00
C LEU A 243 34.18 6.33 2.36
N SER A 244 33.92 6.40 1.05
CA SER A 244 33.73 7.68 0.33
C SER A 244 32.36 8.32 0.55
N GLY A 245 31.48 7.72 1.37
CA GLY A 245 30.10 8.19 1.50
C GLY A 245 29.33 8.18 0.19
N SER A 246 29.60 7.20 -0.67
CA SER A 246 29.12 6.99 -2.03
C SER A 246 29.69 7.91 -3.13
N HIS A 247 30.53 8.88 -2.81
CA HIS A 247 31.07 9.81 -3.82
C HIS A 247 31.89 9.11 -4.91
N ALA A 248 32.57 8.01 -4.60
CA ALA A 248 33.33 7.22 -5.57
C ALA A 248 32.43 6.31 -6.44
N ALA A 249 31.14 6.20 -6.17
CA ALA A 249 30.25 5.38 -6.95
C ALA A 249 29.86 6.09 -8.27
N PRO A 250 29.69 5.34 -9.39
CA PRO A 250 29.24 5.92 -10.64
C PRO A 250 27.80 6.40 -10.55
N ALA A 251 27.50 7.47 -11.27
CA ALA A 251 26.15 7.95 -11.49
C ALA A 251 26.04 8.60 -12.86
N PRO A 252 24.85 8.62 -13.46
CA PRO A 252 24.60 9.45 -14.64
C PRO A 252 24.78 10.93 -14.28
N ASP A 253 25.16 11.75 -15.26
CA ASP A 253 25.28 13.19 -15.08
C ASP A 253 23.89 13.86 -15.07
N LEU A 254 23.29 13.87 -13.89
CA LEU A 254 21.93 14.35 -13.66
C LEU A 254 21.95 15.24 -12.40
N GLU A 255 22.04 16.54 -12.59
CA GLU A 255 22.30 17.57 -11.55
C GLU A 255 21.64 17.38 -10.18
N ARG A 256 20.48 16.69 -10.11
CA ARG A 256 19.66 16.65 -8.89
C ARG A 256 19.48 15.27 -8.29
N ILE A 257 19.63 14.22 -9.10
CA ILE A 257 19.33 12.85 -8.69
C ILE A 257 20.54 11.91 -8.75
N ASP A 258 21.69 12.39 -9.22
CA ASP A 258 22.95 11.65 -9.30
C ASP A 258 23.35 11.05 -7.95
N THR A 259 23.22 11.81 -6.86
CA THR A 259 23.50 11.35 -5.50
C THR A 259 22.69 10.12 -5.11
N TYR A 260 21.44 10.01 -5.57
CA TYR A 260 20.61 8.84 -5.29
C TYR A 260 21.09 7.60 -6.05
N TYR A 261 21.56 7.75 -7.28
CA TYR A 261 22.20 6.67 -8.03
C TYR A 261 23.49 6.19 -7.35
N ARG A 262 24.33 7.10 -6.86
CA ARG A 262 25.54 6.76 -6.09
C ARG A 262 25.21 5.97 -4.83
N ARG A 263 24.20 6.40 -4.06
CA ARG A 263 23.71 5.69 -2.87
C ARG A 263 23.14 4.32 -3.21
N LEU A 264 22.39 4.22 -4.29
CA LEU A 264 21.85 2.95 -4.76
C LEU A 264 22.96 1.97 -5.16
N ALA A 265 23.98 2.44 -5.87
CA ALA A 265 25.15 1.63 -6.23
C ALA A 265 25.92 1.13 -4.99
N GLN A 266 26.12 1.98 -3.99
CA GLN A 266 26.71 1.59 -2.70
C GLN A 266 25.92 0.46 -2.02
N LEU A 267 24.60 0.63 -1.89
CA LEU A 267 23.74 -0.36 -1.22
C LEU A 267 23.63 -1.65 -2.02
N SER A 268 23.64 -1.56 -3.36
CA SER A 268 23.63 -2.74 -4.25
C SER A 268 24.91 -3.59 -4.09
N ALA A 269 26.08 -2.96 -4.02
CA ALA A 269 27.34 -3.68 -3.77
C ALA A 269 27.34 -4.33 -2.37
N ALA A 270 26.86 -3.61 -1.34
CA ALA A 270 26.71 -4.14 0.00
C ALA A 270 25.74 -5.31 0.06
N PHE A 271 24.61 -5.22 -0.66
CA PHE A 271 23.63 -6.29 -0.78
C PHE A 271 24.24 -7.55 -1.42
N ALA A 272 24.96 -7.40 -2.55
CA ALA A 272 25.57 -8.52 -3.25
C ALA A 272 26.54 -9.30 -2.34
N VAL A 273 27.49 -8.60 -1.69
CA VAL A 273 28.43 -9.23 -0.75
C VAL A 273 27.72 -9.95 0.41
N THR A 274 26.73 -9.31 0.99
CA THR A 274 26.01 -9.88 2.13
C THR A 274 25.17 -11.09 1.71
N ALA A 275 24.59 -11.06 0.51
CA ALA A 275 23.81 -12.16 -0.05
C ALA A 275 24.68 -13.37 -0.36
N ASP A 276 25.82 -13.15 -1.04
CA ASP A 276 26.76 -14.23 -1.38
C ASP A 276 27.29 -14.94 -0.14
N LEU A 277 27.71 -14.18 0.88
CA LEU A 277 28.16 -14.74 2.15
C LEU A 277 27.05 -15.52 2.87
N ALA A 278 25.83 -15.01 2.86
CA ALA A 278 24.70 -15.71 3.46
C ALA A 278 24.35 -17.01 2.74
N LEU A 279 24.38 -16.99 1.40
CA LEU A 279 24.14 -18.17 0.55
C LEU A 279 25.25 -19.21 0.72
N MET A 280 26.51 -18.78 0.75
CA MET A 280 27.66 -19.67 0.97
C MET A 280 27.61 -20.38 2.33
N ILE A 281 27.24 -19.64 3.39
CA ILE A 281 27.20 -20.20 4.75
C ILE A 281 25.98 -21.10 4.98
N LEU A 282 24.83 -20.71 4.47
CA LEU A 282 23.56 -21.41 4.71
C LEU A 282 23.27 -22.49 3.66
N GLY A 283 23.75 -22.33 2.43
CA GLY A 283 23.47 -23.26 1.33
C GLY A 283 21.97 -23.55 1.22
N GLY A 284 21.60 -24.81 1.09
CA GLY A 284 20.21 -25.26 1.01
C GLY A 284 19.36 -24.96 2.26
N ALA A 285 19.99 -24.72 3.40
CA ALA A 285 19.28 -24.33 4.63
C ALA A 285 18.70 -22.90 4.55
N PHE A 286 19.18 -22.08 3.59
CA PHE A 286 18.68 -20.72 3.39
C PHE A 286 17.16 -20.68 3.19
N LYS A 287 16.60 -21.64 2.44
CA LYS A 287 15.16 -21.76 2.17
C LYS A 287 14.32 -21.91 3.46
N ARG A 288 14.91 -22.44 4.54
CA ARG A 288 14.24 -22.59 5.85
C ARG A 288 14.45 -21.41 6.79
N LYS A 289 15.31 -20.46 6.43
CA LYS A 289 15.59 -19.23 7.20
C LYS A 289 14.75 -18.07 6.68
N GLU A 290 13.43 -18.22 6.71
CA GLU A 290 12.47 -17.32 6.09
C GLU A 290 12.54 -15.87 6.58
N MET A 291 12.86 -15.63 7.87
CA MET A 291 13.06 -14.27 8.38
C MET A 291 14.27 -13.59 7.71
N MET A 292 15.34 -14.35 7.49
CA MET A 292 16.53 -13.84 6.81
C MET A 292 16.23 -13.58 5.33
N SER A 293 15.64 -14.56 4.65
CA SER A 293 15.21 -14.44 3.25
C SER A 293 14.25 -13.26 3.05
N GLY A 294 13.31 -13.03 3.99
CA GLY A 294 12.39 -11.89 3.95
C GLY A 294 13.10 -10.54 4.06
N ARG A 295 14.15 -10.41 4.90
CA ARG A 295 14.95 -9.17 4.97
C ARG A 295 15.72 -8.90 3.68
N PHE A 296 16.30 -9.94 3.08
CA PHE A 296 16.91 -9.82 1.76
C PHE A 296 15.89 -9.43 0.68
N ALA A 297 14.69 -10.01 0.75
CA ALA A 297 13.60 -9.63 -0.16
C ALA A 297 13.19 -8.16 0.00
N ASP A 298 13.13 -7.66 1.22
CA ASP A 298 12.85 -6.24 1.48
C ASP A 298 13.94 -5.34 0.89
N ALA A 299 15.22 -5.62 1.18
CA ALA A 299 16.33 -4.83 0.64
C ALA A 299 16.29 -4.81 -0.90
N PHE A 300 16.12 -5.97 -1.52
CA PHE A 300 16.06 -6.09 -2.97
C PHE A 300 14.85 -5.35 -3.57
N SER A 301 13.68 -5.49 -2.96
CA SER A 301 12.46 -4.83 -3.43
C SER A 301 12.54 -3.31 -3.33
N TYR A 302 13.05 -2.77 -2.23
CA TYR A 302 13.20 -1.33 -2.10
C TYR A 302 14.30 -0.76 -3.02
N MET A 303 15.36 -1.52 -3.35
CA MET A 303 16.31 -1.13 -4.41
C MET A 303 15.61 -1.08 -5.78
N PHE A 304 14.75 -2.04 -6.08
CA PHE A 304 13.95 -2.03 -7.30
C PHE A 304 13.05 -0.78 -7.37
N TYR A 305 12.32 -0.44 -6.29
CA TYR A 305 11.46 0.74 -6.28
C TYR A 305 12.24 2.06 -6.36
N ALA A 306 13.42 2.16 -5.73
CA ALA A 306 14.29 3.31 -5.89
C ALA A 306 14.72 3.48 -7.35
N SER A 307 15.17 2.40 -7.99
CA SER A 307 15.54 2.40 -9.42
C SER A 307 14.36 2.78 -10.31
N ALA A 308 13.18 2.20 -10.06
CA ALA A 308 11.97 2.46 -10.83
C ALA A 308 11.53 3.93 -10.72
N ALA A 309 11.60 4.52 -9.51
CA ALA A 309 11.25 5.93 -9.28
C ALA A 309 12.19 6.87 -10.04
N LEU A 310 13.49 6.60 -10.03
CA LEU A 310 14.49 7.37 -10.77
C LEU A 310 14.29 7.25 -12.29
N ARG A 311 14.10 6.03 -12.79
CA ARG A 311 13.89 5.78 -14.23
C ARG A 311 12.59 6.40 -14.74
N LYS A 312 11.50 6.34 -13.95
CA LYS A 312 10.26 7.04 -14.30
C LYS A 312 10.48 8.53 -14.42
N PHE A 313 11.15 9.14 -13.45
CA PHE A 313 11.44 10.58 -13.48
C PHE A 313 12.25 11.00 -14.71
N GLU A 314 13.25 10.22 -15.10
CA GLU A 314 14.01 10.44 -16.32
C GLU A 314 13.12 10.30 -17.56
N ALA A 315 12.32 9.23 -17.64
CA ALA A 315 11.44 8.94 -18.76
C ALA A 315 10.37 10.03 -18.96
N ASP A 316 9.91 10.63 -17.85
CA ASP A 316 8.95 11.74 -17.88
C ASP A 316 9.61 13.10 -18.26
N GLY A 317 10.92 13.13 -18.53
CA GLY A 317 11.66 14.36 -18.90
C GLY A 317 12.06 15.22 -17.70
N GLN A 318 12.16 14.64 -16.53
CA GLN A 318 12.62 15.27 -15.27
C GLN A 318 11.81 16.52 -14.85
N PRO A 319 10.48 16.45 -14.79
CA PRO A 319 9.65 17.59 -14.45
C PRO A 319 9.92 18.07 -13.02
N ARG A 320 10.41 19.30 -12.87
CA ARG A 320 10.79 19.88 -11.56
C ARG A 320 9.69 19.81 -10.52
N VAL A 321 8.45 19.90 -10.96
CA VAL A 321 7.27 19.87 -10.08
C VAL A 321 7.07 18.50 -9.43
N ASP A 322 7.57 17.40 -10.03
CA ASP A 322 7.48 16.03 -9.49
C ASP A 322 8.64 15.70 -8.54
N LEU A 323 9.67 16.53 -8.48
CA LEU A 323 10.87 16.26 -7.67
C LEU A 323 10.57 15.91 -6.20
N PRO A 324 9.61 16.55 -5.50
CA PRO A 324 9.26 16.14 -4.14
C PRO A 324 8.77 14.69 -4.03
N LEU A 325 8.00 14.21 -5.01
CA LEU A 325 7.51 12.83 -5.06
C LEU A 325 8.65 11.82 -5.27
N VAL A 326 9.56 12.16 -6.19
CA VAL A 326 10.76 11.35 -6.48
C VAL A 326 11.67 11.29 -5.25
N GLU A 327 12.01 12.44 -4.68
CA GLU A 327 12.86 12.54 -3.48
C GLU A 327 12.28 11.75 -2.31
N TRP A 328 10.98 11.88 -2.08
CA TRP A 328 10.32 11.13 -1.01
C TRP A 328 10.42 9.62 -1.26
N SER A 329 10.09 9.18 -2.46
CA SER A 329 10.08 7.76 -2.85
C SER A 329 11.46 7.13 -2.75
N VAL A 330 12.48 7.81 -3.25
CA VAL A 330 13.86 7.31 -3.25
C VAL A 330 14.47 7.34 -1.85
N LYS A 331 14.31 8.43 -1.10
CA LYS A 331 14.80 8.51 0.30
C LYS A 331 14.14 7.45 1.17
N TYR A 332 12.83 7.28 1.05
CA TYR A 332 12.11 6.23 1.77
C TYR A 332 12.67 4.84 1.42
N SER A 333 12.82 4.54 0.13
CA SER A 333 13.33 3.25 -0.33
C SER A 333 14.76 2.98 0.12
N LEU A 334 15.68 3.92 -0.07
CA LEU A 334 17.09 3.76 0.34
C LEU A 334 17.23 3.60 1.86
N TYR A 335 16.43 4.32 2.64
CA TYR A 335 16.37 4.14 4.09
C TYR A 335 15.92 2.72 4.46
N GLN A 336 14.88 2.19 3.82
CA GLN A 336 14.41 0.82 4.06
C GLN A 336 15.46 -0.23 3.67
N VAL A 337 16.19 -0.03 2.56
CA VAL A 337 17.33 -0.91 2.18
C VAL A 337 18.39 -0.92 3.28
N GLN A 338 18.79 0.26 3.76
CA GLN A 338 19.77 0.38 4.84
C GLN A 338 19.32 -0.36 6.10
N MET A 339 18.05 -0.20 6.50
CA MET A 339 17.51 -0.86 7.69
C MET A 339 17.45 -2.38 7.52
N ALA A 340 17.03 -2.86 6.35
CA ALA A 340 16.99 -4.28 6.05
C ALA A 340 18.39 -4.92 6.07
N LEU A 341 19.41 -4.25 5.52
CA LEU A 341 20.80 -4.69 5.56
C LEU A 341 21.36 -4.70 7.00
N ASP A 342 21.07 -3.68 7.79
CA ASP A 342 21.49 -3.64 9.21
C ASP A 342 20.85 -4.80 10.01
N GLU A 343 19.57 -5.08 9.77
CA GLU A 343 18.89 -6.23 10.40
C GLU A 343 19.46 -7.58 9.94
N ILE A 344 19.85 -7.72 8.67
CA ILE A 344 20.53 -8.92 8.15
C ILE A 344 21.84 -9.11 8.89
N LEU A 345 22.67 -8.08 8.99
CA LEU A 345 23.98 -8.14 9.65
C LEU A 345 23.88 -8.45 11.14
N ARG A 346 22.90 -7.88 11.86
CA ARG A 346 22.62 -8.19 13.27
C ARG A 346 22.17 -9.62 13.51
N ASN A 347 21.50 -10.23 12.53
CA ASN A 347 20.98 -11.58 12.60
C ASN A 347 21.77 -12.57 11.73
N PHE A 348 22.99 -12.21 11.33
CA PHE A 348 23.80 -12.99 10.40
C PHE A 348 24.06 -14.40 10.97
N PRO A 349 24.10 -15.46 10.13
CA PRO A 349 24.23 -16.85 10.60
C PRO A 349 25.45 -17.07 11.49
N LEU A 350 26.56 -16.44 11.16
CA LEU A 350 27.77 -16.38 11.97
C LEU A 350 27.84 -15.00 12.62
N LYS A 351 27.51 -14.88 13.89
CA LYS A 351 27.41 -13.61 14.62
C LYS A 351 28.68 -12.76 14.52
N TRP A 352 29.87 -13.39 14.67
CA TRP A 352 31.14 -12.68 14.57
C TRP A 352 31.34 -12.04 13.19
N LEU A 353 30.92 -12.73 12.12
CA LEU A 353 31.03 -12.20 10.75
C LEU A 353 30.08 -11.03 10.53
N GLY A 354 28.85 -11.09 11.04
CA GLY A 354 27.93 -9.96 11.02
C GLY A 354 28.48 -8.71 11.72
N VAL A 355 29.13 -8.90 12.88
CA VAL A 355 29.81 -7.82 13.61
C VAL A 355 30.98 -7.24 12.80
N LEU A 356 31.76 -8.07 12.12
CA LEU A 356 32.88 -7.65 11.27
C LEU A 356 32.40 -6.93 9.99
N LEU A 357 31.38 -7.45 9.34
CA LEU A 357 30.86 -6.87 8.08
C LEU A 357 30.15 -5.54 8.29
N ARG A 358 29.52 -5.32 9.42
CA ARG A 358 28.75 -4.11 9.68
C ARG A 358 29.57 -2.83 9.54
N PRO A 359 30.73 -2.64 10.14
CA PRO A 359 31.57 -1.46 9.91
C PRO A 359 32.19 -1.38 8.51
N LEU A 360 32.36 -2.51 7.82
CA LEU A 360 32.85 -2.52 6.43
C LEU A 360 31.79 -2.02 5.46
N ILE A 361 30.53 -2.38 5.68
CA ILE A 361 29.39 -1.98 4.85
C ILE A 361 28.90 -0.57 5.22
N PHE A 362 28.88 -0.25 6.51
CA PHE A 362 28.46 1.03 7.05
C PHE A 362 29.59 1.73 7.85
N PRO A 363 30.72 2.07 7.22
CA PRO A 363 31.86 2.67 7.92
C PRO A 363 31.55 4.04 8.53
N LEU A 364 30.59 4.77 7.93
CA LEU A 364 30.09 6.06 8.43
C LEU A 364 28.80 5.89 9.27
N GLY A 365 28.50 4.67 9.70
CA GLY A 365 27.25 4.35 10.37
C GLY A 365 26.03 4.36 9.46
N LEU A 366 24.83 4.37 10.06
CA LEU A 366 23.56 4.43 9.33
C LEU A 366 23.26 5.88 8.94
N SER A 367 23.80 6.31 7.81
CA SER A 367 23.80 7.71 7.36
C SER A 367 22.54 8.13 6.59
N LEU A 368 21.79 7.15 6.03
CA LEU A 368 20.56 7.42 5.31
C LEU A 368 19.42 7.71 6.30
N ARG A 369 18.64 8.74 5.98
CA ARG A 369 17.49 9.18 6.80
C ARG A 369 16.19 9.03 6.00
N PRO A 370 15.05 8.78 6.66
CA PRO A 370 13.76 8.81 6.01
C PRO A 370 13.45 10.22 5.47
N PRO A 371 12.40 10.38 4.65
CA PRO A 371 11.89 11.69 4.28
C PRO A 371 11.66 12.56 5.53
N ASN A 372 12.13 13.81 5.49
CA ASN A 372 11.96 14.76 6.59
C ASN A 372 10.66 15.56 6.45
N ASP A 373 10.29 16.30 7.50
CA ASP A 373 9.05 17.06 7.59
C ASP A 373 8.88 18.05 6.43
N MET A 374 9.95 18.78 6.07
CA MET A 374 9.93 19.71 4.93
C MET A 374 9.60 19.02 3.61
N LEU A 375 10.10 17.82 3.40
CA LEU A 375 9.79 17.04 2.21
C LEU A 375 8.35 16.51 2.27
N CYS A 376 7.91 16.06 3.43
CA CYS A 376 6.52 15.66 3.65
C CYS A 376 5.55 16.82 3.39
N HIS A 377 5.85 18.02 3.91
CA HIS A 377 5.10 19.24 3.62
C HIS A 377 5.02 19.55 2.12
N ARG A 378 6.16 19.45 1.40
CA ARG A 378 6.20 19.67 -0.05
C ARG A 378 5.33 18.67 -0.82
N VAL A 379 5.38 17.38 -0.48
CA VAL A 379 4.55 16.34 -1.12
C VAL A 379 3.08 16.55 -0.80
N ALA A 380 2.72 16.77 0.46
CA ALA A 380 1.34 17.06 0.87
C ALA A 380 0.75 18.25 0.13
N SER A 381 1.55 19.33 -0.02
CA SER A 381 1.17 20.53 -0.74
C SER A 381 0.81 20.28 -2.21
N LEU A 382 1.43 19.27 -2.86
CA LEU A 382 1.07 18.87 -4.23
C LEU A 382 -0.32 18.24 -4.30
N LEU A 383 -0.72 17.47 -3.28
CA LEU A 383 -2.00 16.75 -3.32
C LEU A 383 -3.21 17.64 -3.02
N ILE A 384 -3.03 18.68 -2.20
CA ILE A 384 -4.11 19.57 -1.75
C ILE A 384 -4.36 20.76 -2.68
N ARG A 385 -3.73 20.79 -3.86
CA ARG A 385 -3.86 21.85 -4.86
C ARG A 385 -3.97 21.27 -6.26
N PRO A 386 -4.73 21.88 -7.17
CA PRO A 386 -4.62 21.59 -8.59
C PRO A 386 -3.20 21.87 -9.10
N GLY A 387 -2.72 21.07 -10.03
CA GLY A 387 -1.41 21.27 -10.63
C GLY A 387 -0.88 20.04 -11.36
N GLU A 388 0.08 20.26 -12.26
CA GLU A 388 0.62 19.24 -13.14
C GLU A 388 1.14 17.97 -12.41
N ALA A 389 1.81 18.14 -11.27
CA ALA A 389 2.32 16.99 -10.50
C ALA A 389 1.19 16.11 -9.98
N ARG A 390 0.12 16.73 -9.46
CA ARG A 390 -1.07 16.00 -8.99
C ARG A 390 -1.77 15.30 -10.16
N ASP A 391 -1.92 15.99 -11.28
CA ASP A 391 -2.59 15.43 -12.46
C ASP A 391 -1.79 14.28 -13.06
N ARG A 392 -0.46 14.41 -13.20
CA ARG A 392 0.41 13.35 -13.69
C ARG A 392 0.46 12.14 -12.73
N LEU A 393 0.55 12.38 -11.41
CA LEU A 393 0.53 11.33 -10.40
C LEU A 393 -0.77 10.50 -10.47
N THR A 394 -1.89 11.15 -10.74
CA THR A 394 -3.21 10.53 -10.72
C THR A 394 -3.79 10.24 -12.10
N ALA A 395 -2.99 10.39 -13.15
CA ALA A 395 -3.43 10.12 -14.53
C ALA A 395 -3.95 8.69 -14.71
N GLY A 396 -5.00 8.54 -15.51
CA GLY A 396 -5.59 7.25 -15.87
C GLY A 396 -6.60 6.67 -14.89
N ILE A 397 -6.94 7.37 -13.80
CA ILE A 397 -8.13 7.03 -12.98
C ILE A 397 -9.39 7.68 -13.57
N TYR A 398 -10.54 7.12 -13.20
CA TYR A 398 -11.82 7.74 -13.54
C TYR A 398 -11.98 9.05 -12.77
N LEU A 399 -12.25 10.13 -13.51
CA LEU A 399 -12.63 11.43 -12.99
C LEU A 399 -13.85 11.90 -13.78
N SER A 400 -14.85 12.42 -13.08
CA SER A 400 -16.07 12.94 -13.68
C SER A 400 -16.07 14.46 -13.65
N ASP A 401 -16.60 15.08 -14.69
CA ASP A 401 -16.88 16.52 -14.73
C ASP A 401 -18.26 16.84 -14.12
N ASP A 402 -19.08 15.81 -13.82
CA ASP A 402 -20.39 15.98 -13.19
C ASP A 402 -20.22 16.22 -11.68
N PRO A 403 -20.62 17.38 -11.15
CA PRO A 403 -20.60 17.68 -9.72
C PRO A 403 -21.53 16.77 -8.88
N GLN A 404 -22.40 15.98 -9.50
CA GLN A 404 -23.23 14.99 -8.81
C GLN A 404 -22.51 13.65 -8.63
N ASP A 405 -21.50 13.37 -9.44
CA ASP A 405 -20.61 12.22 -9.26
C ASP A 405 -19.69 12.45 -8.06
N ILE A 406 -19.27 11.36 -7.41
CA ILE A 406 -18.43 11.41 -6.19
C ILE A 406 -17.09 12.07 -6.47
N THR A 407 -16.44 11.74 -7.58
CA THR A 407 -15.12 12.30 -7.96
C THR A 407 -15.26 13.72 -8.46
N GLY A 408 -16.28 14.01 -9.27
CA GLY A 408 -16.61 15.35 -9.74
C GLY A 408 -16.97 16.32 -8.61
N CYS A 409 -17.73 15.84 -7.61
CA CYS A 409 -18.06 16.60 -6.40
C CYS A 409 -16.81 17.08 -5.64
N LEU A 410 -15.79 16.22 -5.52
CA LEU A 410 -14.53 16.56 -4.82
C LEU A 410 -13.72 17.61 -5.59
N GLU A 411 -13.61 17.49 -6.92
CA GLU A 411 -12.87 18.42 -7.76
C GLU A 411 -13.59 19.78 -7.85
N ASP A 412 -14.93 19.78 -7.98
CA ASP A 412 -15.74 21.00 -7.94
C ASP A 412 -15.56 21.74 -6.61
N ALA A 413 -15.67 21.02 -5.48
CA ALA A 413 -15.49 21.62 -4.17
C ALA A 413 -14.07 22.14 -3.95
N LEU A 414 -13.05 21.42 -4.41
CA LEU A 414 -11.66 21.87 -4.34
C LEU A 414 -11.48 23.19 -5.08
N SER A 415 -12.01 23.30 -6.28
CA SER A 415 -11.90 24.51 -7.12
C SER A 415 -12.62 25.69 -6.47
N ARG A 416 -13.85 25.50 -5.97
CA ARG A 416 -14.66 26.56 -5.32
C ARG A 416 -14.05 27.04 -4.02
N VAL A 417 -13.53 26.12 -3.19
CA VAL A 417 -12.86 26.48 -1.92
C VAL A 417 -11.60 27.30 -2.18
N ILE A 418 -10.83 26.95 -3.22
CA ILE A 418 -9.64 27.72 -3.58
C ILE A 418 -10.02 29.11 -4.10
N ALA A 419 -11.06 29.21 -4.94
CA ALA A 419 -11.55 30.48 -5.44
C ALA A 419 -12.08 31.40 -4.32
N ALA A 420 -12.76 30.84 -3.31
CA ALA A 420 -13.31 31.61 -2.18
C ALA A 420 -12.24 31.99 -1.13
N GLU A 421 -11.07 31.32 -1.10
CA GLU A 421 -10.06 31.52 -0.03
C GLU A 421 -9.55 32.97 0.10
N PRO A 422 -9.28 33.74 -0.98
CA PRO A 422 -8.86 35.15 -0.86
C PRO A 422 -9.92 35.98 -0.15
N LEU A 423 -11.20 35.81 -0.50
CA LEU A 423 -12.33 36.50 0.11
C LEU A 423 -12.49 36.10 1.59
N GLU A 424 -12.47 34.80 1.90
CA GLU A 424 -12.52 34.32 3.30
C GLU A 424 -11.36 34.88 4.13
N ARG A 425 -10.16 35.02 3.54
CA ARG A 425 -9.00 35.60 4.23
C ARG A 425 -9.20 37.09 4.50
N ARG A 426 -9.76 37.84 3.54
CA ARG A 426 -10.13 39.25 3.73
C ARG A 426 -11.13 39.42 4.87
N LEU A 427 -12.23 38.67 4.84
CA LEU A 427 -13.28 38.72 5.87
C LEU A 427 -12.75 38.38 7.27
N ARG A 428 -11.82 37.42 7.34
CA ARG A 428 -11.15 37.08 8.61
C ARG A 428 -10.29 38.23 9.13
N HIS A 429 -9.53 38.87 8.27
CA HIS A 429 -8.70 40.01 8.63
C HIS A 429 -9.55 41.19 9.12
N GLU A 430 -10.73 41.37 8.57
CA GLU A 430 -11.72 42.39 8.93
C GLU A 430 -12.59 41.99 10.13
N GLN A 431 -12.34 40.81 10.74
CA GLN A 431 -13.11 40.25 11.88
C GLN A 431 -14.60 40.06 11.54
N LEU A 432 -14.91 39.76 10.30
CA LEU A 432 -16.27 39.53 9.78
C LEU A 432 -16.61 38.06 9.64
N GLU A 433 -15.96 37.21 10.40
CA GLU A 433 -16.20 35.76 10.37
C GLU A 433 -17.63 35.41 10.84
N ARG A 434 -18.04 34.22 10.48
CA ARG A 434 -19.30 33.64 10.92
C ARG A 434 -19.26 33.37 12.43
N GLU A 435 -20.28 33.83 13.13
CA GLU A 435 -20.39 33.70 14.57
C GLU A 435 -20.99 32.35 14.98
N GLY A 436 -20.24 31.55 15.74
CA GLY A 436 -20.74 30.32 16.35
C GLY A 436 -21.39 29.34 15.35
N LEU A 437 -22.65 29.03 15.55
CA LEU A 437 -23.48 28.16 14.71
C LEU A 437 -24.37 28.90 13.72
N GLU A 438 -24.09 30.17 13.42
CA GLU A 438 -24.85 30.96 12.45
C GLU A 438 -24.96 30.19 11.11
N ASP A 439 -26.15 30.13 10.52
CA ASP A 439 -26.34 29.51 9.23
C ASP A 439 -25.55 30.26 8.13
N PRO A 440 -24.86 29.56 7.23
CA PRO A 440 -24.07 30.17 6.18
C PRO A 440 -24.81 31.19 5.33
N ALA A 441 -26.06 30.90 4.95
CA ALA A 441 -26.87 31.81 4.15
C ALA A 441 -27.23 33.08 4.91
N THR A 442 -27.52 32.96 6.22
CA THR A 442 -27.79 34.08 7.10
C THR A 442 -26.56 34.97 7.26
N TRP A 443 -25.39 34.39 7.47
CA TRP A 443 -24.13 35.12 7.54
C TRP A 443 -23.84 35.92 6.27
N VAL A 444 -23.94 35.27 5.09
CA VAL A 444 -23.72 35.93 3.80
C VAL A 444 -24.74 37.04 3.56
N ALA A 445 -26.03 36.82 3.91
CA ALA A 445 -27.06 37.83 3.78
C ALA A 445 -26.78 39.06 4.69
N ARG A 446 -26.30 38.86 5.92
CA ARG A 446 -25.88 39.90 6.85
C ARG A 446 -24.73 40.74 6.28
N LEU A 447 -23.68 40.09 5.76
CA LEU A 447 -22.54 40.79 5.15
C LEU A 447 -22.95 41.62 3.94
N ARG A 448 -23.84 41.09 3.09
CA ARG A 448 -24.36 41.78 1.94
C ARG A 448 -25.23 42.99 2.31
N ALA A 449 -26.11 42.83 3.30
CA ALA A 449 -26.93 43.91 3.82
C ALA A 449 -26.11 45.06 4.42
N ALA A 450 -24.96 44.73 5.02
CA ALA A 450 -24.00 45.68 5.56
C ALA A 450 -23.07 46.30 4.49
N GLY A 451 -23.18 45.91 3.21
CA GLY A 451 -22.34 46.41 2.11
C GLY A 451 -20.88 45.96 2.19
N GLN A 452 -20.58 44.88 2.96
CA GLN A 452 -19.23 44.35 3.18
C GLN A 452 -18.78 43.39 2.05
N ILE A 453 -19.72 42.82 1.32
CA ILE A 453 -19.52 41.99 0.14
C ILE A 453 -20.53 42.38 -0.95
N ASP A 454 -20.13 42.20 -2.20
CA ASP A 454 -21.00 42.37 -3.36
C ASP A 454 -21.83 41.11 -3.69
N ALA A 455 -22.59 41.12 -4.77
CA ALA A 455 -23.45 40.01 -5.16
C ALA A 455 -22.64 38.79 -5.62
N ASP A 456 -21.54 38.99 -6.36
CA ASP A 456 -20.69 37.93 -6.91
C ASP A 456 -19.90 37.24 -5.79
N GLU A 457 -19.40 38.03 -4.82
CA GLU A 457 -18.73 37.55 -3.64
C GLU A 457 -19.68 36.72 -2.72
N ALA A 458 -20.93 37.18 -2.60
CA ALA A 458 -21.95 36.44 -1.85
C ALA A 458 -22.26 35.08 -2.52
N GLU A 459 -22.41 35.07 -3.84
CA GLU A 459 -22.65 33.85 -4.59
C GLU A 459 -21.46 32.89 -4.47
N LEU A 460 -20.23 33.38 -4.61
CA LEU A 460 -18.99 32.59 -4.48
C LEU A 460 -18.90 31.91 -3.11
N LEU A 461 -19.20 32.63 -2.02
CA LEU A 461 -19.22 32.06 -0.65
C LEU A 461 -20.28 30.98 -0.51
N LEU A 462 -21.51 31.23 -0.98
CA LEU A 462 -22.61 30.27 -0.88
C LEU A 462 -22.31 29.00 -1.69
N GLN A 463 -21.79 29.15 -2.90
CA GLN A 463 -21.40 28.00 -3.73
C GLN A 463 -20.27 27.18 -3.10
N SER A 464 -19.23 27.82 -2.57
CA SER A 464 -18.12 27.15 -1.88
C SER A 464 -18.62 26.39 -0.64
N GLN A 465 -19.52 26.97 0.14
CA GLN A 465 -20.09 26.33 1.32
C GLN A 465 -21.00 25.16 0.97
N ALA A 466 -21.85 25.29 -0.04
CA ALA A 466 -22.70 24.22 -0.54
C ALA A 466 -21.88 23.03 -1.05
N ALA A 467 -20.82 23.28 -1.82
CA ALA A 467 -19.90 22.27 -2.31
C ALA A 467 -19.14 21.59 -1.15
N THR A 468 -18.64 22.38 -0.20
CA THR A 468 -18.00 21.85 1.02
C THR A 468 -18.94 20.93 1.79
N ARG A 469 -20.18 21.37 2.03
CA ARG A 469 -21.20 20.59 2.74
C ARG A 469 -21.42 19.24 2.05
N ARG A 470 -21.54 19.22 0.73
CA ARG A 470 -21.73 18.00 -0.06
C ARG A 470 -20.58 17.00 0.15
N VAL A 471 -19.34 17.47 0.17
CA VAL A 471 -18.15 16.64 0.35
C VAL A 471 -18.04 16.06 1.76
N ILE A 472 -18.42 16.82 2.79
CA ILE A 472 -18.24 16.41 4.19
C ILE A 472 -19.41 15.64 4.76
N MET A 473 -20.61 15.72 4.15
CA MET A 473 -21.79 14.99 4.62
C MET A 473 -21.60 13.49 4.42
N VAL A 474 -22.16 12.72 5.31
CA VAL A 474 -22.25 11.26 5.24
C VAL A 474 -23.65 10.85 4.83
N ASP A 475 -23.77 9.64 4.29
CA ASP A 475 -25.10 9.05 4.03
C ASP A 475 -25.78 8.73 5.35
N ASP A 476 -27.09 8.95 5.42
CA ASP A 476 -27.97 8.64 6.54
C ASP A 476 -29.16 7.79 6.06
N PHE A 477 -29.69 6.99 6.96
CA PHE A 477 -30.70 5.99 6.64
C PHE A 477 -31.75 5.94 7.76
N ASP A 478 -33.01 5.74 7.37
CA ASP A 478 -34.06 5.40 8.34
C ASP A 478 -33.80 4.03 8.99
N THR A 479 -34.24 3.86 10.23
CA THR A 479 -34.07 2.58 10.96
C THR A 479 -34.62 1.38 10.18
N ALA A 480 -35.73 1.56 9.44
CA ALA A 480 -36.33 0.51 8.62
C ALA A 480 -35.43 0.09 7.44
N GLU A 481 -34.69 1.02 6.86
CA GLU A 481 -33.75 0.74 5.77
C GLU A 481 -32.56 -0.09 6.26
N LEU A 482 -32.06 0.19 7.46
CA LEU A 482 -30.96 -0.56 8.08
C LEU A 482 -31.36 -1.98 8.51
N THR A 483 -32.62 -2.19 8.90
CA THR A 483 -33.11 -3.49 9.35
C THR A 483 -33.52 -4.43 8.21
N SER A 484 -33.79 -3.90 7.02
CA SER A 484 -34.18 -4.70 5.82
C SER A 484 -33.02 -5.37 5.08
N GLY A 485 -31.84 -5.49 5.69
CA GLY A 485 -30.70 -6.23 5.13
C GLY A 485 -29.89 -5.50 4.05
N GLY A 486 -29.87 -4.17 4.06
CA GLY A 486 -28.88 -3.40 3.33
C GLY A 486 -29.01 -3.41 1.80
N GLN A 487 -30.18 -3.64 1.24
CA GLN A 487 -30.42 -3.30 -0.16
C GLN A 487 -30.83 -1.82 -0.26
N PRO A 488 -30.09 -0.98 -0.98
CA PRO A 488 -30.56 0.38 -1.25
C PRO A 488 -31.87 0.29 -2.01
N ALA A 489 -32.92 0.93 -1.48
CA ALA A 489 -34.18 1.08 -2.19
C ALA A 489 -33.88 1.74 -3.55
N LYS A 490 -34.40 1.16 -4.63
CA LYS A 490 -34.33 1.75 -5.97
C LYS A 490 -34.86 3.18 -5.88
N ASN A 491 -34.07 4.12 -6.37
CA ASN A 491 -34.34 5.55 -6.51
C ASN A 491 -35.84 5.89 -6.50
N SER A 492 -36.34 6.32 -5.36
CA SER A 492 -37.57 7.11 -5.32
C SER A 492 -37.14 8.58 -5.46
N GLY A 493 -37.53 9.17 -6.58
CA GLY A 493 -37.17 10.52 -6.98
C GLY A 493 -37.38 11.57 -5.89
N SER A 494 -36.57 12.59 -6.00
CA SER A 494 -36.52 13.83 -5.20
C SER A 494 -37.81 14.15 -4.43
N ARG A 495 -37.78 13.98 -3.11
CA ARG A 495 -38.78 14.59 -2.23
C ARG A 495 -38.48 16.08 -2.13
N LYS A 496 -39.33 16.87 -2.78
CA LYS A 496 -39.46 18.31 -2.53
C LYS A 496 -39.75 18.53 -1.06
N SER A 497 -38.90 19.29 -0.39
CA SER A 497 -39.18 19.81 0.94
C SER A 497 -40.33 20.82 0.85
N THR A 498 -41.54 20.39 1.15
CA THR A 498 -42.63 21.30 1.45
C THR A 498 -42.57 21.63 2.92
N GLY A 499 -42.13 22.84 3.24
CA GLY A 499 -42.32 23.42 4.54
C GLY A 499 -43.81 23.57 4.84
N SER A 500 -44.27 23.01 5.95
CA SER A 500 -45.54 23.39 6.55
C SER A 500 -45.30 23.72 8.00
N GLY A 501 -45.43 25.02 8.31
CA GLY A 501 -45.58 25.51 9.66
C GLY A 501 -46.80 24.87 10.31
N ARG A 502 -46.64 24.50 11.57
CA ARG A 502 -47.76 24.25 12.45
C ARG A 502 -47.53 24.95 13.78
N THR A 503 -48.41 25.88 14.02
CA THR A 503 -48.68 26.65 15.21
C THR A 503 -48.90 25.77 16.42
N ALA A 504 -48.45 26.31 17.58
CA ALA A 504 -48.69 25.82 18.91
C ALA A 504 -50.19 25.78 19.26
N GLY A 505 -50.63 24.66 19.86
CA GLY A 505 -51.91 24.53 20.48
C GLY A 505 -51.77 23.67 21.74
N SER A 506 -51.93 24.35 22.88
CA SER A 506 -52.06 23.77 24.22
C SER A 506 -53.31 22.91 24.36
N ASN A 507 -53.25 21.77 25.05
CA ASN A 507 -54.10 21.50 26.21
C ASN A 507 -53.88 20.11 26.85
N LYS A 508 -53.66 20.20 28.18
CA LYS A 508 -54.24 19.48 29.32
C LYS A 508 -54.40 17.94 29.33
N SER A 509 -53.65 17.41 30.26
CA SER A 509 -54.03 16.50 31.35
C SER A 509 -55.13 15.43 31.15
N ALA A 510 -54.78 14.19 31.41
CA ALA A 510 -55.51 13.30 32.30
C ALA A 510 -54.67 12.10 32.75
N SER A 511 -54.66 11.95 34.03
CA SER A 511 -54.24 10.93 34.94
C SER A 511 -54.92 9.56 34.72
N GLY A 512 -54.27 8.50 35.10
CA GLY A 512 -54.83 7.16 35.38
C GLY A 512 -53.71 6.12 35.29
N ALA A 513 -53.08 5.82 36.25
CA ALA A 513 -53.07 4.96 37.43
C ALA A 513 -53.33 3.47 37.13
N VAL A 514 -52.35 2.70 37.60
CA VAL A 514 -52.39 1.50 38.42
C VAL A 514 -52.17 0.13 37.80
N ALA A 515 -51.20 -0.49 38.43
CA ALA A 515 -50.90 -1.88 38.79
C ALA A 515 -50.23 -2.74 37.71
N GLY A 516 -49.13 -3.36 37.94
CA GLY A 516 -48.52 -3.92 39.14
C GLY A 516 -48.39 -5.43 38.97
N SER A 517 -47.19 -5.92 38.91
CA SER A 517 -46.83 -7.20 39.53
C SER A 517 -45.40 -7.58 39.20
N LYS A 518 -44.66 -7.52 40.12
CA LYS A 518 -43.61 -8.19 40.83
C LYS A 518 -43.46 -9.69 40.54
N LYS A 519 -42.24 -10.10 40.35
CA LYS A 519 -41.49 -11.19 41.05
C LYS A 519 -40.48 -11.79 40.05
N LYS A 520 -39.27 -12.17 40.34
CA LYS A 520 -38.40 -12.21 41.50
C LYS A 520 -36.99 -12.54 41.00
N ALA A 521 -36.08 -11.94 41.66
CA ALA A 521 -34.64 -12.22 41.67
C ALA A 521 -34.29 -13.59 42.27
N ALA A 522 -33.13 -14.10 41.90
CA ALA A 522 -32.15 -14.79 42.74
C ALA A 522 -30.95 -15.11 41.85
N ARG A 523 -29.81 -14.49 42.00
CA ARG A 523 -28.75 -14.60 42.99
C ARG A 523 -28.19 -16.01 43.15
N ALA A 524 -26.99 -16.20 42.68
CA ALA A 524 -25.95 -16.84 43.48
C ALA A 524 -24.56 -16.54 42.91
N ARG A 525 -23.81 -16.00 43.78
CA ARG A 525 -22.37 -15.71 43.82
C ARG A 525 -21.64 -16.93 44.38
N ARG A 526 -20.34 -16.86 44.23
CA ARG A 526 -19.23 -17.46 45.04
C ARG A 526 -18.63 -18.69 44.40
N SER A 527 -17.38 -18.86 44.40
CA SER A 527 -16.15 -18.25 44.94
C SER A 527 -15.09 -19.33 44.82
N ALA A 528 -14.01 -18.94 44.25
CA ALA A 528 -12.68 -18.93 44.82
C ALA A 528 -12.24 -20.15 45.64
N ASN A 529 -11.12 -20.56 45.27
CA ASN A 529 -9.95 -20.88 46.12
C ASN A 529 -9.46 -22.34 46.17
N ASN A 530 -8.32 -22.49 45.64
CA ASN A 530 -7.06 -22.79 46.37
C ASN A 530 -6.63 -24.25 46.59
N LYS A 531 -5.37 -24.36 46.30
CA LYS A 531 -4.28 -25.13 46.92
C LYS A 531 -3.93 -26.47 46.27
N LYS A 532 -2.78 -26.48 45.66
CA LYS A 532 -1.43 -26.72 46.22
C LYS A 532 -1.06 -28.20 46.41
N GLN A 533 0.09 -28.47 45.84
CA GLN A 533 1.08 -29.44 46.30
C GLN A 533 0.82 -30.92 45.93
N ALA A 534 1.74 -31.72 45.60
CA ALA A 534 3.20 -31.68 45.50
C ALA A 534 3.67 -33.05 44.96
N ALA A 535 4.78 -32.99 44.28
CA ALA A 535 5.91 -33.91 44.42
C ALA A 535 5.77 -35.42 44.14
N GLY A 536 6.75 -35.89 43.39
CA GLY A 536 7.31 -37.23 43.49
C GLY A 536 7.70 -37.75 42.09
N LYS A 537 8.89 -37.53 41.66
CA LYS A 537 10.05 -38.42 41.51
C LYS A 537 9.71 -39.85 41.08
N THR A 538 10.26 -40.29 39.99
CA THR A 538 11.41 -41.15 39.74
C THR A 538 11.25 -41.79 38.38
N ASP A 539 12.19 -41.58 37.51
CA ASP A 539 13.31 -42.47 37.15
C ASP A 539 12.97 -43.68 36.27
N THR A 540 13.74 -43.75 35.27
CA THR A 540 14.47 -44.83 34.60
C THR A 540 13.98 -45.28 33.21
N THR A 541 14.85 -44.98 32.29
CA THR A 541 15.74 -45.81 31.45
C THR A 541 15.17 -46.50 30.22
N THR A 542 15.97 -46.29 29.17
CA THR A 542 16.31 -47.20 28.04
C THR A 542 15.26 -47.35 26.96
N GLY A 543 15.56 -47.20 25.70
CA GLY A 543 16.67 -47.48 24.89
C GLY A 543 16.18 -47.72 23.46
N GLY A 544 17.01 -47.47 22.51
CA GLY A 544 17.05 -48.20 21.26
C GLY A 544 16.33 -47.53 20.07
N ALA A 545 17.00 -46.87 19.25
CA ALA A 545 17.71 -47.31 18.04
C ALA A 545 16.82 -47.57 16.80
N ALA A 546 17.16 -46.85 15.80
CA ALA A 546 17.39 -47.18 14.39
C ALA A 546 16.26 -46.99 13.37
N SER A 547 16.64 -46.19 12.43
CA SER A 547 16.59 -46.33 10.98
C SER A 547 15.21 -46.39 10.27
N GLU A 548 14.92 -45.42 9.48
CA GLU A 548 15.07 -45.35 8.03
C GLU A 548 14.88 -43.89 7.55
#